data_654d03742f9f341ffe4c5ac3b5057745
#
_entry.id   654d03742f9f341ffe4c5ac3b5057745
#
_cell.length_a   1.000
_cell.length_b   1.000
_cell.length_c   1.000
_cell.angle_alpha   90.00
_cell.angle_beta   90.00
_cell.angle_gamma   90.00
#
_symmetry.space_group_name_H-M   'P 1'
#
loop_
_entity.id
_entity.type
_entity.pdbx_description
1 polymer ?
#
loop_
_entity_poly.entity_id
_entity_poly.type
_entity_poly.pdbx_seq_one_letter_code
_entity_poly.pdbx_strand_id
1 'polypeptide(L)'
;MKPKILALYLPQFHPFPENDEWWGKGFTEWTNVGKAKPLFRGHDEPRVPTELGYYDLRLPIVREQQAEMAREAGVTAFCYWHYWFGNGRRLLADVFHEVLVSGKPDFPFCLAWANHTWRAVGCTAGCDSKAVLMEQTYPGIEDAKAHFELLLKAFKDERYVKVDGKPYLFIFDPIALPQEYVDYFKKMSVEAGFPGIYLVANVSDNSIKKEVMLQKGYDAVCYCDILGHAQQNRNTFKHKVFKLSLIHI
;
A
#
# COMPACT_ATOMS: atom_id res chain seq x y z
N MET A 1 -7.48 -23.93 -11.13
CA MET A 1 -7.67 -22.46 -11.12
C MET A 1 -6.28 -21.83 -11.19
N LYS A 2 -6.03 -20.89 -12.12
CA LYS A 2 -4.74 -20.18 -12.14
C LYS A 2 -4.66 -19.25 -10.94
N PRO A 3 -3.52 -19.12 -10.23
CA PRO A 3 -3.35 -18.18 -9.15
C PRO A 3 -3.50 -16.75 -9.68
N LYS A 4 -4.10 -15.86 -8.87
CA LYS A 4 -4.15 -14.43 -9.17
C LYS A 4 -2.99 -13.74 -8.46
N ILE A 5 -2.27 -12.88 -9.17
CA ILE A 5 -1.15 -12.10 -8.65
C ILE A 5 -1.61 -10.65 -8.52
N LEU A 6 -1.71 -10.15 -7.30
CA LEU A 6 -1.99 -8.75 -7.00
C LEU A 6 -0.66 -8.07 -6.65
N ALA A 7 -0.22 -7.11 -7.45
CA ALA A 7 1.00 -6.37 -7.20
C ALA A 7 0.68 -5.10 -6.40
N LEU A 8 1.28 -4.94 -5.22
CA LEU A 8 1.18 -3.71 -4.44
C LEU A 8 1.80 -2.57 -5.24
N TYR A 9 1.04 -1.47 -5.39
CA TYR A 9 1.42 -0.32 -6.18
C TYR A 9 1.59 0.91 -5.29
N LEU A 10 2.81 1.45 -5.26
CA LEU A 10 3.17 2.62 -4.47
C LEU A 10 3.00 3.91 -5.30
N PRO A 11 2.02 4.77 -5.02
CA PRO A 11 1.75 5.97 -5.81
C PRO A 11 2.64 7.16 -5.43
N GLN A 12 3.87 6.95 -4.93
CA GLN A 12 4.75 7.99 -4.36
C GLN A 12 5.83 8.52 -5.30
N PHE A 13 5.96 7.95 -6.51
CA PHE A 13 7.04 8.34 -7.45
C PHE A 13 6.66 9.61 -8.23
N HIS A 14 6.32 10.67 -7.50
CA HIS A 14 6.10 12.03 -7.98
C HIS A 14 6.19 13.03 -6.82
N PRO A 15 6.51 14.32 -7.07
CA PRO A 15 6.47 15.34 -6.02
C PRO A 15 5.04 15.61 -5.56
N PHE A 16 4.86 15.88 -4.27
CA PHE A 16 3.60 16.38 -3.71
C PHE A 16 3.88 17.32 -2.53
N PRO A 17 2.95 18.22 -2.17
CA PRO A 17 3.21 19.33 -1.27
C PRO A 17 3.77 18.92 0.10
N GLU A 18 3.24 17.86 0.69
CA GLU A 18 3.68 17.40 2.00
C GLU A 18 5.10 16.84 1.97
N ASN A 19 5.49 16.13 0.90
CA ASN A 19 6.88 15.70 0.72
C ASN A 19 7.82 16.88 0.51
N ASP A 20 7.39 17.92 -0.20
CA ASP A 20 8.17 19.13 -0.38
C ASP A 20 8.43 19.84 0.96
N GLU A 21 7.43 19.86 1.85
CA GLU A 21 7.55 20.41 3.21
C GLU A 21 8.48 19.56 4.08
N TRP A 22 8.33 18.24 4.06
CA TRP A 22 9.08 17.34 4.95
C TRP A 22 10.52 17.09 4.52
N TRP A 23 10.77 17.01 3.22
CA TRP A 23 12.04 16.52 2.67
C TRP A 23 12.73 17.49 1.71
N GLY A 24 12.08 18.62 1.40
CA GLY A 24 12.57 19.62 0.48
C GLY A 24 11.92 19.52 -0.90
N LYS A 25 11.86 20.68 -1.56
CA LYS A 25 11.16 20.87 -2.83
C LYS A 25 11.60 19.88 -3.92
N GLY A 26 10.64 19.23 -4.54
CA GLY A 26 10.85 18.27 -5.63
C GLY A 26 11.22 16.87 -5.15
N PHE A 27 11.10 16.58 -3.85
CA PHE A 27 11.39 15.27 -3.31
C PHE A 27 10.44 14.20 -3.89
N THR A 28 11.03 13.07 -4.27
CA THR A 28 10.32 11.83 -4.63
C THR A 28 11.11 10.64 -4.09
N GLU A 29 10.56 9.43 -4.19
CA GLU A 29 11.29 8.20 -3.87
C GLU A 29 12.59 8.05 -4.68
N TRP A 30 12.65 8.60 -5.90
CA TRP A 30 13.87 8.63 -6.71
C TRP A 30 15.00 9.41 -6.04
N THR A 31 14.70 10.38 -5.18
CA THR A 31 15.69 11.14 -4.43
C THR A 31 16.50 10.22 -3.51
N ASN A 32 15.83 9.26 -2.86
CA ASN A 32 16.50 8.28 -2.00
C ASN A 32 17.28 7.26 -2.85
N VAL A 33 16.72 6.78 -3.95
CA VAL A 33 17.42 5.88 -4.88
C VAL A 33 18.72 6.52 -5.38
N GLY A 34 18.65 7.78 -5.85
CA GLY A 34 19.83 8.49 -6.37
C GLY A 34 20.89 8.82 -5.32
N LYS A 35 20.52 8.88 -4.03
CA LYS A 35 21.44 9.11 -2.90
C LYS A 35 22.02 7.81 -2.32
N ALA A 36 21.51 6.65 -2.70
CA ALA A 36 21.98 5.37 -2.19
C ALA A 36 23.47 5.16 -2.47
N LYS A 37 24.14 4.50 -1.55
CA LYS A 37 25.58 4.21 -1.63
C LYS A 37 25.83 2.76 -1.27
N PRO A 38 26.83 2.10 -1.88
CA PRO A 38 27.26 0.79 -1.46
C PRO A 38 27.63 0.77 0.02
N LEU A 39 27.05 -0.17 0.79
CA LEU A 39 27.31 -0.33 2.23
C LEU A 39 28.44 -1.36 2.50
N PHE A 40 28.76 -2.17 1.51
CA PHE A 40 29.82 -3.17 1.57
C PHE A 40 30.36 -3.46 0.17
N ARG A 41 31.54 -4.09 0.09
CA ARG A 41 32.15 -4.45 -1.20
C ARG A 41 31.26 -5.42 -1.99
N GLY A 42 30.91 -5.03 -3.22
CA GLY A 42 30.02 -5.80 -4.09
C GLY A 42 28.52 -5.53 -3.88
N HIS A 43 28.16 -4.56 -3.03
CA HIS A 43 26.77 -4.05 -2.97
C HIS A 43 26.46 -3.22 -4.21
N ASP A 44 25.46 -3.64 -4.97
CA ASP A 44 25.02 -2.98 -6.20
C ASP A 44 24.09 -1.80 -5.87
N GLU A 45 24.68 -0.63 -5.64
CA GLU A 45 24.00 0.62 -5.33
C GLU A 45 24.76 1.84 -5.90
N PRO A 46 24.08 2.90 -6.34
CA PRO A 46 22.63 3.03 -6.49
C PRO A 46 22.09 2.21 -7.68
N ARG A 47 20.90 1.65 -7.51
CA ARG A 47 20.21 0.96 -8.60
C ARG A 47 19.58 1.98 -9.56
N VAL A 48 20.05 2.00 -10.77
CA VAL A 48 19.52 2.88 -11.82
C VAL A 48 18.33 2.20 -12.49
N PRO A 49 17.17 2.90 -12.64
CA PRO A 49 16.03 2.34 -13.36
C PRO A 49 16.40 2.02 -14.82
N THR A 50 15.81 0.97 -15.38
CA THR A 50 16.04 0.52 -16.75
C THR A 50 14.96 1.06 -17.72
N GLU A 51 13.91 0.30 -17.95
CA GLU A 51 12.96 0.50 -19.05
C GLU A 51 12.13 1.78 -18.94
N LEU A 52 11.70 2.14 -17.73
CA LEU A 52 10.87 3.34 -17.51
C LEU A 52 11.67 4.57 -17.05
N GLY A 53 12.97 4.41 -16.78
CA GLY A 53 13.80 5.49 -16.24
C GLY A 53 13.29 6.03 -14.90
N TYR A 54 13.67 7.24 -14.54
CA TYR A 54 13.19 7.97 -13.37
C TYR A 54 11.82 8.60 -13.66
N TYR A 55 10.80 7.77 -13.74
CA TYR A 55 9.45 8.17 -14.14
C TYR A 55 8.73 9.04 -13.12
N ASP A 56 7.71 9.76 -13.59
CA ASP A 56 6.76 10.52 -12.79
C ASP A 56 5.35 9.93 -12.98
N LEU A 57 4.72 9.50 -11.90
CA LEU A 57 3.41 8.85 -11.94
C LEU A 57 2.25 9.78 -12.29
N ARG A 58 2.48 11.10 -12.34
CA ARG A 58 1.49 12.06 -12.85
C ARG A 58 1.29 11.92 -14.36
N LEU A 59 2.25 11.34 -15.07
CA LEU A 59 2.16 11.13 -16.51
C LEU A 59 1.30 9.88 -16.83
N PRO A 60 0.16 10.02 -17.51
CA PRO A 60 -0.70 8.88 -17.87
C PRO A 60 0.03 7.79 -18.66
N ILE A 61 0.91 8.18 -19.58
CA ILE A 61 1.69 7.23 -20.41
C ILE A 61 2.54 6.28 -19.56
N VAL A 62 3.10 6.76 -18.46
CA VAL A 62 3.90 5.93 -17.54
C VAL A 62 3.03 4.84 -16.91
N ARG A 63 1.84 5.22 -16.45
CA ARG A 63 0.90 4.26 -15.82
C ARG A 63 0.40 3.22 -16.82
N GLU A 64 0.20 3.61 -18.08
CA GLU A 64 -0.18 2.68 -19.15
C GLU A 64 0.97 1.72 -19.49
N GLN A 65 2.20 2.20 -19.58
CA GLN A 65 3.39 1.36 -19.80
C GLN A 65 3.59 0.37 -18.64
N GLN A 66 3.43 0.82 -17.38
CA GLN A 66 3.50 -0.06 -16.21
C GLN A 66 2.43 -1.15 -16.25
N ALA A 67 1.22 -0.82 -16.67
CA ALA A 67 0.13 -1.79 -16.78
C ALA A 67 0.42 -2.83 -17.88
N GLU A 68 1.02 -2.41 -19.00
CA GLU A 68 1.42 -3.34 -20.06
C GLU A 68 2.52 -4.29 -19.59
N MET A 69 3.59 -3.77 -18.98
CA MET A 69 4.65 -4.60 -18.39
C MET A 69 4.10 -5.59 -17.35
N ALA A 70 3.16 -5.14 -16.50
CA ALA A 70 2.51 -6.00 -15.52
C ALA A 70 1.69 -7.12 -16.18
N ARG A 71 0.98 -6.80 -17.27
CA ARG A 71 0.21 -7.79 -18.06
C ARG A 71 1.13 -8.83 -18.68
N GLU A 72 2.22 -8.41 -19.29
CA GLU A 72 3.24 -9.29 -19.87
C GLU A 72 3.87 -10.20 -18.81
N ALA A 73 4.12 -9.68 -17.61
CA ALA A 73 4.64 -10.44 -16.48
C ALA A 73 3.61 -11.37 -15.81
N GLY A 74 2.35 -11.37 -16.27
CA GLY A 74 1.29 -12.20 -15.71
C GLY A 74 0.68 -11.69 -14.41
N VAL A 75 0.92 -10.42 -14.04
CA VAL A 75 0.22 -9.76 -12.93
C VAL A 75 -1.26 -9.61 -13.27
N THR A 76 -2.12 -9.96 -12.32
CA THR A 76 -3.57 -9.95 -12.54
C THR A 76 -4.18 -8.56 -12.29
N ALA A 77 -3.68 -7.83 -11.29
CA ALA A 77 -4.17 -6.51 -10.93
C ALA A 77 -3.14 -5.72 -10.12
N PHE A 78 -3.24 -4.39 -10.16
CA PHE A 78 -2.56 -3.53 -9.20
C PHE A 78 -3.37 -3.39 -7.92
N CYS A 79 -2.69 -3.42 -6.76
CA CYS A 79 -3.26 -3.12 -5.46
C CYS A 79 -2.68 -1.78 -5.00
N TYR A 80 -3.40 -0.68 -5.29
CA TYR A 80 -2.93 0.67 -4.98
C TYR A 80 -2.96 0.94 -3.48
N TRP A 81 -1.84 1.42 -2.93
CA TRP A 81 -1.84 1.99 -1.60
C TRP A 81 -2.76 3.21 -1.56
N HIS A 82 -3.70 3.19 -0.63
CA HIS A 82 -4.69 4.22 -0.36
C HIS A 82 -4.45 4.76 1.05
N TYR A 83 -4.47 6.09 1.17
CA TYR A 83 -4.16 6.79 2.40
C TYR A 83 -5.35 7.61 2.86
N TRP A 84 -5.95 7.19 3.96
CA TRP A 84 -7.01 7.89 4.67
C TRP A 84 -6.64 7.95 6.14
N PHE A 85 -6.37 9.16 6.67
CA PHE A 85 -5.86 9.39 8.02
C PHE A 85 -6.94 9.83 9.02
N GLY A 86 -8.21 9.76 8.63
CA GLY A 86 -9.34 10.26 9.38
C GLY A 86 -9.68 11.73 9.07
N ASN A 87 -10.91 12.14 9.40
CA ASN A 87 -11.45 13.49 9.15
C ASN A 87 -11.28 13.96 7.69
N GLY A 88 -11.42 13.07 6.73
CA GLY A 88 -11.26 13.37 5.32
C GLY A 88 -9.82 13.63 4.84
N ARG A 89 -8.81 13.49 5.71
CA ARG A 89 -7.40 13.75 5.36
C ARG A 89 -6.85 12.60 4.51
N ARG A 90 -6.36 12.94 3.34
CA ARG A 90 -5.77 11.99 2.39
C ARG A 90 -4.42 12.49 1.91
N LEU A 91 -3.54 11.56 1.56
CA LEU A 91 -2.31 11.84 0.84
C LEU A 91 -2.25 11.02 -0.44
N LEU A 92 -1.48 11.49 -1.42
CA LEU A 92 -1.18 10.74 -2.65
C LEU A 92 -2.43 10.24 -3.42
N ALA A 93 -3.53 10.98 -3.30
CA ALA A 93 -4.81 10.56 -3.87
C ALA A 93 -4.90 10.78 -5.38
N ASP A 94 -4.11 11.71 -5.95
CA ASP A 94 -4.30 12.22 -7.31
C ASP A 94 -4.03 11.17 -8.38
N VAL A 95 -2.97 10.38 -8.23
CA VAL A 95 -2.63 9.31 -9.18
C VAL A 95 -3.77 8.30 -9.33
N PHE A 96 -4.29 7.82 -8.19
CA PHE A 96 -5.40 6.87 -8.21
C PHE A 96 -6.72 7.52 -8.66
N HIS A 97 -6.95 8.78 -8.27
CA HIS A 97 -8.12 9.53 -8.72
C HIS A 97 -8.17 9.65 -10.24
N GLU A 98 -7.05 9.99 -10.86
CA GLU A 98 -6.96 10.02 -12.33
C GLU A 98 -7.20 8.66 -12.98
N VAL A 99 -6.64 7.58 -12.42
CA VAL A 99 -6.90 6.21 -12.89
C VAL A 99 -8.39 5.87 -12.87
N LEU A 100 -9.08 6.29 -11.80
CA LEU A 100 -10.51 6.04 -11.65
C LEU A 100 -11.35 6.87 -12.63
N VAL A 101 -11.08 8.18 -12.75
CA VAL A 101 -11.87 9.10 -13.56
C VAL A 101 -11.62 8.92 -15.05
N SER A 102 -10.36 8.71 -15.45
CA SER A 102 -10.00 8.55 -16.87
C SER A 102 -10.36 7.17 -17.45
N GLY A 103 -10.58 6.16 -16.58
CA GLY A 103 -10.68 4.78 -17.04
C GLY A 103 -9.36 4.16 -17.51
N LYS A 104 -8.23 4.85 -17.31
CA LYS A 104 -6.90 4.44 -17.78
C LYS A 104 -5.88 4.36 -16.64
N PRO A 105 -4.95 3.38 -16.68
CA PRO A 105 -4.86 2.28 -17.65
C PRO A 105 -6.07 1.33 -17.56
N ASP A 106 -6.43 0.70 -18.67
CA ASP A 106 -7.40 -0.39 -18.69
C ASP A 106 -6.74 -1.66 -18.13
N PHE A 107 -6.59 -1.68 -16.82
CA PHE A 107 -5.97 -2.77 -16.07
C PHE A 107 -6.70 -2.96 -14.74
N PRO A 108 -6.96 -4.21 -14.32
CA PRO A 108 -7.66 -4.45 -13.06
C PRO A 108 -6.93 -3.89 -11.85
N PHE A 109 -7.67 -3.44 -10.86
CA PHE A 109 -7.11 -2.88 -9.64
C PHE A 109 -7.95 -3.17 -8.40
N CYS A 110 -7.32 -3.02 -7.24
CA CYS A 110 -7.97 -2.95 -5.94
C CYS A 110 -7.20 -1.96 -5.06
N LEU A 111 -7.67 -1.77 -3.83
CA LEU A 111 -7.08 -0.85 -2.88
C LEU A 111 -6.50 -1.58 -1.67
N ALA A 112 -5.40 -1.03 -1.15
CA ALA A 112 -4.80 -1.38 0.12
C ALA A 112 -4.81 -0.14 1.02
N TRP A 113 -5.59 -0.15 2.09
CA TRP A 113 -5.58 0.97 3.04
C TRP A 113 -4.36 0.87 3.96
N ALA A 114 -3.42 1.83 3.78
CA ALA A 114 -2.22 2.00 4.61
C ALA A 114 -2.58 2.78 5.88
N ASN A 115 -3.37 2.16 6.74
CA ASN A 115 -3.93 2.74 7.95
C ASN A 115 -2.93 2.79 9.11
N HIS A 116 -1.84 3.52 8.94
CA HIS A 116 -0.81 3.70 9.97
C HIS A 116 -0.27 5.14 9.99
N THR A 117 0.18 5.58 11.16
CA THR A 117 0.82 6.88 11.35
C THR A 117 2.15 6.96 10.61
N TRP A 118 2.34 8.01 9.82
CA TRP A 118 3.61 8.28 9.15
C TRP A 118 4.57 9.00 10.09
N ARG A 119 5.81 8.54 10.08
CA ARG A 119 6.90 9.09 10.86
C ARG A 119 8.11 9.39 9.98
N ALA A 120 8.96 10.31 10.43
CA ALA A 120 10.18 10.71 9.74
C ALA A 120 11.24 9.58 9.80
N VAL A 121 11.03 8.49 9.06
CA VAL A 121 11.97 7.36 9.00
C VAL A 121 13.03 7.64 7.93
N GLY A 122 14.31 7.41 8.26
CA GLY A 122 15.41 7.54 7.28
C GLY A 122 15.84 8.97 6.99
N CYS A 123 15.47 9.94 7.83
CA CYS A 123 15.93 11.30 7.69
C CYS A 123 17.44 11.43 7.96
N THR A 124 18.05 12.43 7.33
CA THR A 124 19.49 12.75 7.48
C THR A 124 19.86 13.15 8.90
N ALA A 125 21.13 13.12 9.23
CA ALA A 125 21.66 13.47 10.55
C ALA A 125 21.10 14.82 11.05
N GLY A 126 20.50 14.82 12.25
CA GLY A 126 19.91 16.01 12.87
C GLY A 126 18.38 16.06 12.85
N CYS A 127 17.70 15.16 12.16
CA CYS A 127 16.25 15.02 12.16
C CYS A 127 15.80 14.03 13.24
N ASP A 128 14.68 14.32 13.90
CA ASP A 128 14.05 13.36 14.82
C ASP A 128 13.30 12.28 14.01
N SER A 129 13.91 11.10 13.91
CA SER A 129 13.33 9.93 13.21
C SER A 129 12.01 9.42 13.82
N LYS A 130 11.60 9.96 14.98
CA LYS A 130 10.34 9.63 15.64
C LYS A 130 9.26 10.68 15.41
N ALA A 131 9.61 11.82 14.80
CA ALA A 131 8.63 12.88 14.51
C ALA A 131 7.46 12.33 13.71
N VAL A 132 6.24 12.66 14.15
CA VAL A 132 5.01 12.30 13.44
C VAL A 132 4.83 13.28 12.30
N LEU A 133 4.79 12.76 11.07
CA LEU A 133 4.50 13.52 9.85
C LEU A 133 3.01 13.60 9.59
N MET A 134 2.29 12.48 9.72
CA MET A 134 0.85 12.39 9.54
C MET A 134 0.29 11.31 10.47
N GLU A 135 -0.58 11.71 11.38
CA GLU A 135 -1.18 10.80 12.35
C GLU A 135 -2.39 10.07 11.76
N GLN A 136 -2.43 8.74 11.93
CA GLN A 136 -3.63 7.94 11.66
C GLN A 136 -4.60 8.04 12.83
N THR A 137 -5.81 8.47 12.54
CA THR A 137 -6.91 8.56 13.52
C THR A 137 -8.15 7.84 13.03
N TYR A 138 -9.02 7.49 13.95
CA TYR A 138 -10.31 6.84 13.68
C TYR A 138 -11.41 7.59 14.44
N PRO A 139 -11.92 8.71 13.88
CA PRO A 139 -12.85 9.62 14.59
C PRO A 139 -14.27 9.06 14.81
N GLY A 140 -14.52 7.82 14.44
CA GLY A 140 -15.80 7.14 14.63
C GLY A 140 -16.62 7.00 13.35
N ILE A 141 -17.93 6.74 13.51
CA ILE A 141 -18.79 6.23 12.42
C ILE A 141 -18.98 7.23 11.28
N GLU A 142 -19.00 8.51 11.54
CA GLU A 142 -19.16 9.54 10.49
C GLU A 142 -17.92 9.58 9.58
N ASP A 143 -16.74 9.35 10.15
CA ASP A 143 -15.52 9.21 9.35
C ASP A 143 -15.51 7.92 8.55
N ALA A 144 -15.93 6.80 9.15
CA ALA A 144 -16.10 5.53 8.45
C ALA A 144 -17.05 5.67 7.26
N LYS A 145 -18.14 6.45 7.43
CA LYS A 145 -19.09 6.76 6.36
C LYS A 145 -18.44 7.52 5.22
N ALA A 146 -17.77 8.63 5.52
CA ALA A 146 -17.10 9.45 4.52
C ALA A 146 -16.02 8.63 3.75
N HIS A 147 -15.29 7.79 4.47
CA HIS A 147 -14.30 6.90 3.87
C HIS A 147 -14.97 5.87 2.96
N PHE A 148 -16.05 5.21 3.42
CA PHE A 148 -16.77 4.22 2.61
C PHE A 148 -17.36 4.83 1.35
N GLU A 149 -17.94 6.02 1.42
CA GLU A 149 -18.49 6.74 0.25
C GLU A 149 -17.41 7.01 -0.82
N LEU A 150 -16.17 7.28 -0.38
CA LEU A 150 -15.04 7.40 -1.29
C LEU A 150 -14.68 6.06 -1.92
N LEU A 151 -14.55 4.99 -1.11
CA LEU A 151 -14.22 3.64 -1.57
C LEU A 151 -15.28 3.09 -2.53
N LEU A 152 -16.56 3.41 -2.28
CA LEU A 152 -17.69 2.95 -3.08
C LEU A 152 -17.57 3.37 -4.56
N LYS A 153 -16.98 4.53 -4.83
CA LYS A 153 -16.74 4.99 -6.22
C LYS A 153 -15.79 4.03 -6.95
N ALA A 154 -14.76 3.57 -6.27
CA ALA A 154 -13.83 2.57 -6.82
C ALA A 154 -14.48 1.18 -6.91
N PHE A 155 -15.23 0.74 -5.91
CA PHE A 155 -15.88 -0.57 -5.88
C PHE A 155 -16.88 -0.77 -7.03
N LYS A 156 -17.49 0.31 -7.52
CA LYS A 156 -18.42 0.30 -8.67
C LYS A 156 -17.74 0.23 -10.02
N ASP A 157 -16.41 0.48 -10.10
CA ASP A 157 -15.65 0.36 -11.33
C ASP A 157 -15.60 -1.11 -11.77
N GLU A 158 -15.80 -1.37 -13.06
CA GLU A 158 -15.78 -2.74 -13.62
C GLU A 158 -14.42 -3.41 -13.51
N ARG A 159 -13.33 -2.62 -13.52
CA ARG A 159 -11.95 -3.09 -13.34
C ARG A 159 -11.64 -3.47 -11.89
N TYR A 160 -12.50 -3.08 -10.93
CA TYR A 160 -12.23 -3.34 -9.52
C TYR A 160 -12.26 -4.84 -9.21
N VAL A 161 -11.21 -5.34 -8.57
CA VAL A 161 -11.10 -6.76 -8.18
C VAL A 161 -12.17 -7.13 -7.17
N LYS A 162 -12.92 -8.17 -7.48
CA LYS A 162 -13.96 -8.74 -6.63
C LYS A 162 -13.70 -10.23 -6.40
N VAL A 163 -13.99 -10.71 -5.20
CA VAL A 163 -13.97 -12.13 -4.82
C VAL A 163 -15.41 -12.55 -4.53
N ASP A 164 -15.96 -13.45 -5.32
CA ASP A 164 -17.37 -13.86 -5.24
C ASP A 164 -18.35 -12.68 -5.23
N GLY A 165 -18.08 -11.66 -6.07
CA GLY A 165 -18.86 -10.44 -6.17
C GLY A 165 -18.57 -9.39 -5.08
N LYS A 166 -17.82 -9.70 -4.03
CA LYS A 166 -17.44 -8.80 -2.95
C LYS A 166 -16.23 -7.97 -3.35
N PRO A 167 -16.25 -6.63 -3.28
CA PRO A 167 -15.06 -5.80 -3.50
C PRO A 167 -13.94 -6.17 -2.53
N TYR A 168 -12.72 -6.33 -3.07
CA TYR A 168 -11.52 -6.64 -2.30
C TYR A 168 -10.96 -5.38 -1.64
N LEU A 169 -10.68 -5.42 -0.33
CA LEU A 169 -9.98 -4.34 0.37
C LEU A 169 -8.93 -4.93 1.32
N PHE A 170 -7.68 -4.55 1.11
CA PHE A 170 -6.56 -4.94 1.96
C PHE A 170 -6.38 -3.91 3.09
N ILE A 171 -6.20 -4.36 4.32
CA ILE A 171 -6.00 -3.52 5.51
C ILE A 171 -4.58 -3.76 6.04
N PHE A 172 -3.76 -2.71 6.06
CA PHE A 172 -2.36 -2.80 6.46
C PHE A 172 -2.18 -3.07 7.95
N ASP A 173 -2.88 -2.33 8.81
CA ASP A 173 -2.91 -2.57 10.26
C ASP A 173 -4.32 -2.98 10.72
N PRO A 174 -4.65 -4.28 10.64
CA PRO A 174 -5.97 -4.78 11.00
C PRO A 174 -6.22 -4.78 12.51
N ILE A 175 -5.16 -4.68 13.32
CA ILE A 175 -5.28 -4.64 14.79
C ILE A 175 -5.71 -3.26 15.25
N ALA A 176 -5.08 -2.20 14.70
CA ALA A 176 -5.40 -0.82 15.04
C ALA A 176 -6.78 -0.37 14.52
N LEU A 177 -7.32 -1.02 13.47
CA LEU A 177 -8.62 -0.66 12.92
C LEU A 177 -9.74 -1.01 13.92
N PRO A 178 -10.57 -0.02 14.37
CA PRO A 178 -11.68 -0.26 15.27
C PRO A 178 -12.73 -1.20 14.66
N GLN A 179 -13.35 -2.03 15.50
CA GLN A 179 -14.37 -3.00 15.06
C GLN A 179 -15.55 -2.32 14.37
N GLU A 180 -15.95 -1.14 14.86
CA GLU A 180 -17.05 -0.36 14.27
C GLU A 180 -16.85 -0.02 12.79
N TYR A 181 -15.59 0.21 12.34
CA TYR A 181 -15.27 0.45 10.92
C TYR A 181 -15.45 -0.82 10.09
N VAL A 182 -14.99 -1.96 10.61
CA VAL A 182 -15.15 -3.27 9.96
C VAL A 182 -16.64 -3.58 9.77
N ASP A 183 -17.42 -3.43 10.84
CA ASP A 183 -18.86 -3.72 10.84
C ASP A 183 -19.61 -2.76 9.93
N TYR A 184 -19.25 -1.47 9.95
CA TYR A 184 -19.84 -0.46 9.07
C TYR A 184 -19.57 -0.76 7.59
N PHE A 185 -18.32 -1.07 7.22
CA PHE A 185 -17.96 -1.37 5.82
C PHE A 185 -18.70 -2.61 5.31
N LYS A 186 -18.85 -3.64 6.15
CA LYS A 186 -19.62 -4.83 5.82
C LYS A 186 -21.10 -4.51 5.56
N LYS A 187 -21.72 -3.78 6.49
CA LYS A 187 -23.12 -3.36 6.38
C LYS A 187 -23.35 -2.54 5.11
N MET A 188 -22.56 -1.49 4.93
CA MET A 188 -22.72 -0.55 3.82
C MET A 188 -22.43 -1.18 2.47
N SER A 189 -21.57 -2.17 2.39
CA SER A 189 -21.34 -2.92 1.14
C SER A 189 -22.59 -3.68 0.70
N VAL A 190 -23.32 -4.27 1.64
CA VAL A 190 -24.60 -4.95 1.35
C VAL A 190 -25.67 -3.92 0.94
N GLU A 191 -25.77 -2.80 1.64
CA GLU A 191 -26.71 -1.72 1.30
C GLU A 191 -26.41 -1.10 -0.08
N ALA A 192 -25.13 -1.10 -0.50
CA ALA A 192 -24.71 -0.65 -1.82
C ALA A 192 -24.95 -1.68 -2.94
N GLY A 193 -25.54 -2.85 -2.63
CA GLY A 193 -25.89 -3.90 -3.58
C GLY A 193 -24.82 -4.95 -3.86
N PHE A 194 -23.73 -4.99 -3.08
CA PHE A 194 -22.76 -6.07 -3.15
C PHE A 194 -23.16 -7.24 -2.21
N PRO A 195 -22.66 -8.47 -2.43
CA PRO A 195 -22.85 -9.59 -1.49
C PRO A 195 -22.16 -9.39 -0.14
N GLY A 196 -21.43 -8.29 0.02
CA GLY A 196 -20.59 -7.91 1.14
C GLY A 196 -19.29 -7.26 0.65
N ILE A 197 -18.30 -7.11 1.53
CA ILE A 197 -16.94 -6.70 1.20
C ILE A 197 -15.97 -7.85 1.53
N TYR A 198 -14.92 -8.04 0.73
CA TYR A 198 -13.88 -9.02 1.00
C TYR A 198 -12.68 -8.33 1.66
N LEU A 199 -12.63 -8.40 2.99
CA LEU A 199 -11.58 -7.76 3.80
C LEU A 199 -10.41 -8.71 4.00
N VAL A 200 -9.20 -8.24 3.68
CA VAL A 200 -7.96 -8.99 3.87
C VAL A 200 -7.10 -8.31 4.93
N ALA A 201 -6.82 -9.01 6.00
CA ALA A 201 -5.93 -8.55 7.07
C ALA A 201 -4.48 -8.80 6.71
N ASN A 202 -3.64 -7.75 6.72
CA ASN A 202 -2.19 -7.92 6.68
C ASN A 202 -1.67 -8.30 8.07
N VAL A 203 -0.96 -9.39 8.16
CA VAL A 203 -0.36 -9.85 9.41
C VAL A 203 1.15 -9.97 9.21
N SER A 204 1.88 -9.03 9.80
CA SER A 204 3.34 -9.00 9.81
C SER A 204 3.95 -9.70 11.01
N ASP A 205 3.14 -10.07 12.00
CA ASP A 205 3.56 -10.77 13.22
C ASP A 205 2.96 -12.17 13.25
N ASN A 206 3.81 -13.18 13.15
CA ASN A 206 3.42 -14.60 13.19
C ASN A 206 2.79 -15.04 14.52
N SER A 207 2.83 -14.22 15.57
CA SER A 207 2.12 -14.47 16.82
C SER A 207 0.59 -14.27 16.68
N ILE A 208 0.16 -13.49 15.69
CA ILE A 208 -1.25 -13.22 15.43
C ILE A 208 -1.83 -14.37 14.61
N LYS A 209 -2.73 -15.11 15.23
CA LYS A 209 -3.39 -16.24 14.59
C LYS A 209 -4.47 -15.77 13.60
N LYS A 210 -4.58 -16.48 12.49
CA LYS A 210 -5.61 -16.26 11.47
C LYS A 210 -7.02 -16.21 12.07
N GLU A 211 -7.30 -17.08 13.04
CA GLU A 211 -8.60 -17.19 13.69
C GLU A 211 -9.04 -15.90 14.37
N VAL A 212 -8.09 -15.16 14.95
CA VAL A 212 -8.35 -13.84 15.57
C VAL A 212 -8.84 -12.84 14.53
N MET A 213 -8.21 -12.82 13.35
CA MET A 213 -8.64 -11.93 12.26
C MET A 213 -10.00 -12.34 11.70
N LEU A 214 -10.25 -13.63 11.53
CA LEU A 214 -11.55 -14.12 11.08
C LEU A 214 -12.66 -13.76 12.09
N GLN A 215 -12.39 -13.83 13.40
CA GLN A 215 -13.34 -13.42 14.46
C GLN A 215 -13.61 -11.90 14.43
N LYS A 216 -12.61 -11.08 14.07
CA LYS A 216 -12.80 -9.63 13.83
C LYS A 216 -13.60 -9.35 12.55
N GLY A 217 -13.90 -10.38 11.76
CA GLY A 217 -14.72 -10.25 10.55
C GLY A 217 -13.93 -10.09 9.26
N TYR A 218 -12.62 -10.31 9.24
CA TYR A 218 -11.87 -10.39 7.99
C TYR A 218 -12.18 -11.71 7.27
N ASP A 219 -12.17 -11.68 5.93
CA ASP A 219 -12.45 -12.87 5.10
C ASP A 219 -11.17 -13.69 4.84
N ALA A 220 -10.01 -13.02 4.85
CA ALA A 220 -8.71 -13.67 4.63
C ALA A 220 -7.58 -12.95 5.39
N VAL A 221 -6.44 -13.65 5.44
CA VAL A 221 -5.19 -13.12 6.04
C VAL A 221 -4.08 -13.22 5.01
N CYS A 222 -3.32 -12.14 4.87
CA CYS A 222 -2.07 -12.09 4.12
C CYS A 222 -0.90 -12.03 5.09
N TYR A 223 -0.01 -13.01 5.05
CA TYR A 223 1.20 -13.01 5.85
C TYR A 223 2.32 -12.33 5.06
N CYS A 224 2.63 -11.08 5.42
CA CYS A 224 3.75 -10.32 4.83
C CYS A 224 5.02 -10.44 5.67
N ASP A 225 5.38 -11.65 6.08
CA ASP A 225 6.54 -11.90 6.92
C ASP A 225 7.64 -12.67 6.18
N ILE A 226 8.17 -12.08 5.12
CA ILE A 226 9.39 -12.57 4.47
C ILE A 226 10.57 -12.57 5.45
N LEU A 227 10.58 -11.65 6.43
CA LEU A 227 11.65 -11.52 7.42
C LEU A 227 11.48 -12.44 8.63
N GLY A 228 10.26 -12.77 9.03
CA GLY A 228 10.01 -13.67 10.18
C GLY A 228 10.43 -15.11 9.88
N HIS A 229 10.16 -15.61 8.67
CA HIS A 229 10.72 -16.89 8.23
C HIS A 229 12.25 -16.88 8.19
N ALA A 230 12.84 -15.75 7.81
CA ALA A 230 14.27 -15.58 7.85
C ALA A 230 14.81 -15.44 9.29
N GLN A 231 14.04 -14.96 10.27
CA GLN A 231 14.45 -14.84 11.68
C GLN A 231 14.43 -16.17 12.44
N GLN A 232 13.61 -17.13 12.04
CA GLN A 232 13.61 -18.47 12.65
C GLN A 232 14.93 -19.23 12.43
N ASN A 233 15.71 -18.85 11.42
CA ASN A 233 17.04 -19.42 11.11
C ASN A 233 18.19 -18.53 11.64
N ARG A 234 18.05 -17.92 12.81
CA ARG A 234 18.90 -16.83 13.36
C ARG A 234 20.39 -17.15 13.58
N ASN A 235 20.87 -18.37 13.37
CA ASN A 235 22.21 -18.76 13.81
C ASN A 235 23.31 -18.74 12.72
N THR A 236 23.06 -18.18 11.52
CA THR A 236 24.09 -18.11 10.49
C THR A 236 24.51 -16.69 10.15
N PHE A 237 25.81 -16.45 10.01
CA PHE A 237 26.41 -15.19 9.60
C PHE A 237 25.80 -14.63 8.29
N LYS A 238 25.47 -15.47 7.33
CA LYS A 238 24.77 -15.11 6.09
C LYS A 238 23.44 -14.38 6.33
N HIS A 239 22.77 -14.69 7.42
CA HIS A 239 21.48 -14.10 7.76
C HIS A 239 21.59 -12.63 8.20
N LYS A 240 22.64 -12.24 8.91
CA LYS A 240 22.88 -10.83 9.31
C LYS A 240 23.14 -9.93 8.10
N VAL A 241 23.84 -10.45 7.09
CA VAL A 241 24.13 -9.72 5.86
C VAL A 241 22.86 -9.54 5.01
N PHE A 242 22.03 -10.57 4.92
CA PHE A 242 20.76 -10.50 4.20
C PHE A 242 19.76 -9.51 4.83
N LYS A 243 19.73 -9.45 6.17
CA LYS A 243 18.88 -8.49 6.90
C LYS A 243 19.30 -7.03 6.65
N LEU A 244 20.59 -6.76 6.54
CA LEU A 244 21.11 -5.43 6.19
C LEU A 244 20.73 -5.02 4.75
N SER A 245 20.71 -5.97 3.81
CA SER A 245 20.35 -5.71 2.43
C SER A 245 18.85 -5.40 2.23
N LEU A 246 17.97 -5.99 3.05
CA LEU A 246 16.51 -5.78 2.96
C LEU A 246 16.02 -4.49 3.65
N ILE A 247 16.82 -3.89 4.53
CA ILE A 247 16.46 -2.62 5.20
C ILE A 247 16.66 -1.40 4.29
N HIS A 248 17.32 -1.58 3.16
CA HIS A 248 17.71 -0.50 2.25
C HIS A 248 17.10 -0.61 0.83
N ILE A 249 16.04 -1.41 0.66
CA ILE A 249 15.24 -1.46 -0.58
C ILE A 249 14.09 -0.49 -0.49
#